data_56a89fd119c11655c995b54fc177ff20
#
_entry.id   56a89fd119c11655c995b54fc177ff20
#
_cell.length_a   1.000
_cell.length_b   1.000
_cell.length_c   1.000
_cell.angle_alpha   90.00
_cell.angle_beta   90.00
_cell.angle_gamma   90.00
#
_symmetry.space_group_name_H-M   'P 1'
#
loop_
_entity.id
_entity.type
_entity.pdbx_description
1 polymer ?
#
loop_
_entity_poly.entity_id
_entity_poly.type
_entity_poly.pdbx_seq_one_letter_code
_entity_poly.pdbx_strand_id
1 'polypeptide(L)'
;MKEPTLGNPQNTIEVLQKYNFVFQKKFGQNFLIDTHVLDKIIAAAEITKDDFVLEIGPGIGTMTQYLACVARKVVAVEIDKALIPILEDTLSDYDNARVINNDVLKVDIAKLAEEENGGKPIKVVANLPYYITTPIIMGLFENHVPIKSIAVMVQKEVADRMQVGPGTKDYGALSLAVQYYAKPYIVANVPPNCFMPRPKVGSAVIRLERYEEPPVKVKDEKLMFRIIRASFNQRRKTLANGLKNSAELDYTKEEIEAAIEALGRGASIRGEALTLEEFAKLADFLYDCR
;
A
#
# COMPACT_ATOMS: atom_id res chain seq x y z
N MET A 1 25.80 -13.33 -10.67
CA MET A 1 24.65 -12.42 -10.81
C MET A 1 25.19 -11.12 -11.38
N LYS A 2 24.51 -10.60 -12.40
CA LYS A 2 24.90 -9.34 -13.04
C LYS A 2 24.51 -8.18 -12.10
N GLU A 3 25.34 -7.12 -12.06
CA GLU A 3 24.97 -5.90 -11.34
C GLU A 3 23.82 -5.18 -12.07
N PRO A 4 22.96 -4.43 -11.33
CA PRO A 4 21.89 -3.65 -11.95
C PRO A 4 22.46 -2.65 -12.95
N THR A 5 21.86 -2.56 -14.13
CA THR A 5 22.28 -1.63 -15.20
C THR A 5 21.38 -0.41 -15.28
N LEU A 6 20.13 -0.53 -14.79
CA LEU A 6 19.16 0.55 -14.76
C LEU A 6 19.31 1.35 -13.46
N GLY A 7 18.63 2.49 -13.39
CA GLY A 7 18.60 3.34 -12.19
C GLY A 7 19.26 4.71 -12.38
N ASN A 8 19.94 4.94 -13.51
CA ASN A 8 20.41 6.26 -13.90
C ASN A 8 19.60 6.79 -15.11
N PRO A 9 19.58 8.12 -15.32
CA PRO A 9 18.83 8.73 -16.41
C PRO A 9 19.25 8.25 -17.79
N GLN A 10 20.55 8.09 -18.04
CA GLN A 10 21.07 7.75 -19.36
C GLN A 10 20.59 6.36 -19.80
N ASN A 11 20.80 5.33 -19.00
CA ASN A 11 20.41 3.96 -19.32
C ASN A 11 18.88 3.85 -19.46
N THR A 12 18.12 4.57 -18.63
CA THR A 12 16.67 4.65 -18.74
C THR A 12 16.23 5.23 -20.08
N ILE A 13 16.86 6.34 -20.52
CA ILE A 13 16.56 6.98 -21.82
C ILE A 13 16.92 6.04 -22.99
N GLU A 14 18.07 5.39 -22.94
CA GLU A 14 18.51 4.45 -23.97
C GLU A 14 17.51 3.30 -24.15
N VAL A 15 17.03 2.70 -23.04
CA VAL A 15 16.01 1.65 -23.10
C VAL A 15 14.71 2.18 -23.67
N LEU A 16 14.22 3.33 -23.22
CA LEU A 16 12.97 3.92 -23.71
C LEU A 16 13.05 4.26 -25.20
N GLN A 17 14.19 4.77 -25.68
CA GLN A 17 14.42 5.07 -27.10
C GLN A 17 14.51 3.81 -27.94
N LYS A 18 15.20 2.75 -27.47
CA LYS A 18 15.30 1.44 -28.15
C LYS A 18 13.94 0.87 -28.52
N TYR A 19 12.96 1.06 -27.62
CA TYR A 19 11.59 0.55 -27.79
C TYR A 19 10.60 1.59 -28.30
N ASN A 20 11.02 2.81 -28.63
CA ASN A 20 10.13 3.91 -28.98
C ASN A 20 8.97 4.08 -27.97
N PHE A 21 9.28 3.90 -26.68
CA PHE A 21 8.27 3.85 -25.63
C PHE A 21 7.61 5.22 -25.42
N VAL A 22 6.27 5.20 -25.32
CA VAL A 22 5.45 6.39 -25.08
C VAL A 22 4.74 6.24 -23.74
N PHE A 23 5.02 7.18 -22.83
CA PHE A 23 4.40 7.20 -21.50
C PHE A 23 2.88 7.28 -21.56
N GLN A 24 2.21 6.38 -20.86
CA GLN A 24 0.76 6.35 -20.79
C GLN A 24 0.24 7.04 -19.52
N LYS A 25 -0.36 8.21 -19.68
CA LYS A 25 -0.91 9.00 -18.55
C LYS A 25 -1.90 8.23 -17.69
N LYS A 26 -2.70 7.33 -18.29
CA LYS A 26 -3.70 6.52 -17.58
C LYS A 26 -3.09 5.60 -16.51
N PHE A 27 -1.81 5.23 -16.65
CA PHE A 27 -1.11 4.38 -15.69
C PHE A 27 -0.27 5.16 -14.68
N GLY A 28 -0.22 6.50 -14.79
CA GLY A 28 0.54 7.33 -13.85
C GLY A 28 2.04 7.02 -13.81
N GLN A 29 2.62 6.60 -14.93
CA GLN A 29 4.01 6.15 -15.04
C GLN A 29 5.00 7.27 -14.70
N ASN A 30 5.81 7.04 -13.67
CA ASN A 30 6.95 7.86 -13.27
C ASN A 30 8.09 6.90 -12.89
N PHE A 31 9.03 6.70 -13.80
CA PHE A 31 10.14 5.77 -13.58
C PHE A 31 11.20 6.41 -12.68
N LEU A 32 11.65 5.68 -11.67
CA LEU A 32 12.70 6.12 -10.77
C LEU A 32 14.05 6.06 -11.51
N ILE A 33 14.80 7.17 -11.46
CA ILE A 33 16.08 7.35 -12.15
C ILE A 33 17.20 7.82 -11.20
N ASP A 34 17.11 7.42 -9.94
CA ASP A 34 18.05 7.80 -8.89
C ASP A 34 18.48 6.56 -8.10
N THR A 35 19.75 6.18 -8.25
CA THR A 35 20.32 4.99 -7.61
C THR A 35 20.35 5.09 -6.10
N HIS A 36 20.58 6.30 -5.53
CA HIS A 36 20.57 6.48 -4.08
C HIS A 36 19.18 6.26 -3.46
N VAL A 37 18.13 6.59 -4.21
CA VAL A 37 16.75 6.29 -3.77
C VAL A 37 16.48 4.80 -3.85
N LEU A 38 16.94 4.13 -4.93
CA LEU A 38 16.84 2.67 -5.06
C LEU A 38 17.55 1.96 -3.90
N ASP A 39 18.78 2.35 -3.57
CA ASP A 39 19.53 1.79 -2.45
C ASP A 39 18.79 1.95 -1.11
N LYS A 40 18.15 3.11 -0.89
CA LYS A 40 17.33 3.33 0.31
C LYS A 40 16.10 2.43 0.36
N ILE A 41 15.45 2.19 -0.78
CA ILE A 41 14.30 1.28 -0.85
C ILE A 41 14.74 -0.14 -0.52
N ILE A 42 15.83 -0.61 -1.14
CA ILE A 42 16.37 -1.97 -0.92
C ILE A 42 16.78 -2.16 0.53
N ALA A 43 17.51 -1.18 1.10
CA ALA A 43 17.91 -1.21 2.51
C ALA A 43 16.69 -1.24 3.44
N ALA A 44 15.67 -0.40 3.18
CA ALA A 44 14.44 -0.36 3.98
C ALA A 44 13.62 -1.63 3.89
N ALA A 45 13.62 -2.30 2.76
CA ALA A 45 12.91 -3.56 2.56
C ALA A 45 13.56 -4.74 3.29
N GLU A 46 14.84 -4.61 3.73
CA GLU A 46 15.60 -5.64 4.47
C GLU A 46 15.52 -7.02 3.81
N ILE A 47 15.65 -7.05 2.48
CA ILE A 47 15.50 -8.28 1.70
C ILE A 47 16.77 -9.12 1.84
N THR A 48 16.58 -10.43 1.97
CA THR A 48 17.64 -11.44 2.06
C THR A 48 17.48 -12.49 0.96
N LYS A 49 18.48 -13.35 0.80
CA LYS A 49 18.45 -14.48 -0.14
C LYS A 49 17.41 -15.56 0.18
N ASP A 50 16.74 -15.47 1.31
CA ASP A 50 15.63 -16.37 1.69
C ASP A 50 14.25 -15.80 1.32
N ASP A 51 14.19 -14.50 1.00
CA ASP A 51 12.92 -13.80 0.81
C ASP A 51 12.35 -14.00 -0.60
N PHE A 52 11.05 -14.19 -0.65
CA PHE A 52 10.23 -14.01 -1.84
C PHE A 52 9.69 -12.58 -1.87
N VAL A 53 9.88 -11.91 -2.98
CA VAL A 53 9.45 -10.52 -3.15
C VAL A 53 8.38 -10.42 -4.25
N LEU A 54 7.26 -9.79 -3.92
CA LEU A 54 6.28 -9.31 -4.88
C LEU A 54 6.59 -7.85 -5.21
N GLU A 55 6.88 -7.55 -6.46
CA GLU A 55 6.98 -6.17 -6.96
C GLU A 55 5.69 -5.79 -7.69
N ILE A 56 5.18 -4.59 -7.41
CA ILE A 56 3.98 -4.06 -8.07
C ILE A 56 4.38 -2.88 -8.94
N GLY A 57 4.13 -3.01 -10.26
CA GLY A 57 4.48 -1.99 -11.24
C GLY A 57 6.00 -1.85 -11.47
N PRO A 58 6.66 -2.88 -12.01
CA PRO A 58 8.12 -2.86 -12.26
C PRO A 58 8.54 -1.79 -13.27
N GLY A 59 7.61 -1.28 -14.09
CA GLY A 59 7.92 -0.35 -15.15
C GLY A 59 8.86 -0.96 -16.18
N ILE A 60 10.05 -0.39 -16.37
CA ILE A 60 11.08 -0.96 -17.26
C ILE A 60 12.01 -1.97 -16.56
N GLY A 61 11.70 -2.37 -15.32
CA GLY A 61 12.49 -3.34 -14.55
C GLY A 61 13.61 -2.75 -13.70
N THR A 62 13.61 -1.42 -13.51
CA THR A 62 14.69 -0.75 -12.75
C THR A 62 14.83 -1.32 -11.34
N MET A 63 13.77 -1.29 -10.55
CA MET A 63 13.80 -1.80 -9.18
C MET A 63 13.87 -3.33 -9.15
N THR A 64 13.27 -4.01 -10.13
CA THR A 64 13.32 -5.47 -10.27
C THR A 64 14.76 -6.01 -10.33
N GLN A 65 15.66 -5.33 -11.07
CA GLN A 65 17.08 -5.72 -11.14
C GLN A 65 17.74 -5.67 -9.76
N TYR A 66 17.52 -4.59 -8.98
CA TYR A 66 18.06 -4.47 -7.61
C TYR A 66 17.49 -5.54 -6.69
N LEU A 67 16.18 -5.78 -6.75
CA LEU A 67 15.51 -6.83 -5.98
C LEU A 67 16.05 -8.21 -6.32
N ALA A 68 16.22 -8.53 -7.59
CA ALA A 68 16.76 -9.82 -8.04
C ALA A 68 18.19 -10.09 -7.54
N CYS A 69 19.00 -9.03 -7.36
CA CYS A 69 20.34 -9.16 -6.80
C CYS A 69 20.35 -9.61 -5.33
N VAL A 70 19.31 -9.29 -4.54
CA VAL A 70 19.28 -9.53 -3.09
C VAL A 70 18.26 -10.58 -2.66
N ALA A 71 17.19 -10.79 -3.42
CA ALA A 71 16.12 -11.74 -3.11
C ALA A 71 16.45 -13.17 -3.56
N ARG A 72 15.72 -14.13 -2.99
CA ARG A 72 15.65 -15.50 -3.51
C ARG A 72 14.88 -15.53 -4.83
N LYS A 73 13.73 -14.89 -4.86
CA LYS A 73 12.84 -14.83 -6.04
C LYS A 73 12.07 -13.53 -6.04
N VAL A 74 11.90 -12.96 -7.22
CA VAL A 74 11.05 -11.77 -7.46
C VAL A 74 9.95 -12.15 -8.45
N VAL A 75 8.71 -11.84 -8.10
CA VAL A 75 7.59 -11.87 -9.05
C VAL A 75 7.07 -10.45 -9.17
N ALA A 76 7.08 -9.91 -10.38
CA ALA A 76 6.63 -8.56 -10.68
C ALA A 76 5.30 -8.59 -11.42
N VAL A 77 4.34 -7.76 -11.01
CA VAL A 77 3.03 -7.65 -11.67
C VAL A 77 2.94 -6.32 -12.40
N GLU A 78 2.80 -6.39 -13.75
CA GLU A 78 2.73 -5.20 -14.62
C GLU A 78 1.43 -5.19 -15.42
N ILE A 79 0.72 -4.06 -15.37
CA ILE A 79 -0.56 -3.88 -16.07
C ILE A 79 -0.37 -3.43 -17.53
N ASP A 80 0.70 -2.69 -17.83
CA ASP A 80 0.95 -2.14 -19.16
C ASP A 80 1.64 -3.16 -20.06
N LYS A 81 0.85 -3.70 -21.02
CA LYS A 81 1.36 -4.66 -22.01
C LYS A 81 2.52 -4.13 -22.85
N ALA A 82 2.62 -2.79 -23.03
CA ALA A 82 3.70 -2.19 -23.80
C ALA A 82 5.07 -2.31 -23.10
N LEU A 83 5.07 -2.53 -21.78
CA LEU A 83 6.29 -2.73 -20.98
C LEU A 83 6.80 -4.17 -21.00
N ILE A 84 5.97 -5.15 -21.39
CA ILE A 84 6.36 -6.57 -21.32
C ILE A 84 7.59 -6.89 -22.18
N PRO A 85 7.67 -6.47 -23.48
CA PRO A 85 8.89 -6.71 -24.27
C PRO A 85 10.14 -6.03 -23.72
N ILE A 86 9.96 -4.88 -23.04
CA ILE A 86 11.05 -4.16 -22.38
C ILE A 86 11.54 -4.97 -21.18
N LEU A 87 10.61 -5.48 -20.36
CA LEU A 87 10.92 -6.30 -19.20
C LEU A 87 11.58 -7.63 -19.57
N GLU A 88 11.16 -8.26 -20.66
CA GLU A 88 11.82 -9.47 -21.19
C GLU A 88 13.29 -9.22 -21.55
N ASP A 89 13.61 -8.05 -22.12
CA ASP A 89 14.99 -7.66 -22.43
C ASP A 89 15.78 -7.26 -21.17
N THR A 90 15.24 -6.34 -20.39
CA THR A 90 15.96 -5.78 -19.24
C THR A 90 16.15 -6.76 -18.09
N LEU A 91 15.37 -7.81 -18.02
CA LEU A 91 15.44 -8.85 -17.00
C LEU A 91 16.01 -10.18 -17.51
N SER A 92 16.46 -10.24 -18.77
CA SER A 92 16.96 -11.48 -19.41
C SER A 92 18.13 -12.15 -18.67
N ASP A 93 18.90 -11.39 -17.91
CA ASP A 93 20.05 -11.89 -17.13
C ASP A 93 19.69 -12.26 -15.66
N TYR A 94 18.40 -12.22 -15.28
CA TYR A 94 17.94 -12.45 -13.91
C TYR A 94 16.97 -13.64 -13.83
N ASP A 95 17.51 -14.85 -13.74
CA ASP A 95 16.75 -16.12 -13.74
C ASP A 95 15.75 -16.23 -12.56
N ASN A 96 15.95 -15.46 -11.50
CA ASN A 96 15.10 -15.43 -10.32
C ASN A 96 14.01 -14.33 -10.37
N ALA A 97 13.89 -13.61 -11.48
CA ALA A 97 12.84 -12.61 -11.71
C ALA A 97 11.81 -13.10 -12.73
N ARG A 98 10.52 -12.99 -12.42
CA ARG A 98 9.41 -13.34 -13.31
C ARG A 98 8.39 -12.22 -13.38
N VAL A 99 7.87 -11.95 -14.56
CA VAL A 99 6.83 -10.93 -14.78
C VAL A 99 5.48 -11.60 -15.06
N ILE A 100 4.43 -11.06 -14.45
CA ILE A 100 3.03 -11.40 -14.72
C ILE A 100 2.37 -10.16 -15.31
N ASN A 101 1.87 -10.26 -16.56
CA ASN A 101 1.09 -9.17 -17.12
C ASN A 101 -0.37 -9.26 -16.69
N ASN A 102 -0.71 -8.53 -15.64
CA ASN A 102 -2.07 -8.44 -15.11
C ASN A 102 -2.27 -7.16 -14.29
N ASP A 103 -3.52 -6.86 -13.97
CA ASP A 103 -3.88 -5.89 -12.94
C ASP A 103 -3.68 -6.53 -11.56
N VAL A 104 -2.84 -5.91 -10.70
CA VAL A 104 -2.53 -6.44 -9.37
C VAL A 104 -3.77 -6.61 -8.49
N LEU A 105 -4.81 -5.78 -8.68
CA LEU A 105 -6.08 -5.90 -7.95
C LEU A 105 -6.90 -7.14 -8.36
N LYS A 106 -6.52 -7.81 -9.46
CA LYS A 106 -7.15 -9.04 -9.96
C LYS A 106 -6.30 -10.29 -9.74
N VAL A 107 -5.07 -10.11 -9.27
CA VAL A 107 -4.17 -11.22 -8.93
C VAL A 107 -4.54 -11.75 -7.55
N ASP A 108 -4.75 -13.04 -7.44
CA ASP A 108 -4.83 -13.73 -6.16
C ASP A 108 -3.42 -13.85 -5.56
N ILE A 109 -3.02 -12.83 -4.79
CA ILE A 109 -1.68 -12.75 -4.22
C ILE A 109 -1.48 -13.79 -3.12
N ALA A 110 -2.54 -14.18 -2.41
CA ALA A 110 -2.46 -15.23 -1.40
C ALA A 110 -2.14 -16.59 -2.05
N LYS A 111 -2.82 -16.91 -3.14
CA LYS A 111 -2.52 -18.10 -3.96
C LYS A 111 -1.11 -18.03 -4.57
N LEU A 112 -0.69 -16.87 -5.06
CA LEU A 112 0.66 -16.68 -5.58
C LEU A 112 1.72 -16.93 -4.49
N ALA A 113 1.49 -16.46 -3.26
CA ALA A 113 2.39 -16.71 -2.13
C ALA A 113 2.42 -18.19 -1.76
N GLU A 114 1.31 -18.91 -1.84
CA GLU A 114 1.25 -20.35 -1.61
C GLU A 114 2.06 -21.10 -2.68
N GLU A 115 1.83 -20.85 -3.95
CA GLU A 115 2.47 -21.54 -5.06
C GLU A 115 3.98 -21.27 -5.14
N GLU A 116 4.42 -20.01 -4.89
CA GLU A 116 5.78 -19.57 -5.13
C GLU A 116 6.65 -19.53 -3.86
N ASN A 117 6.02 -19.51 -2.68
CA ASN A 117 6.70 -19.37 -1.38
C ASN A 117 6.22 -20.39 -0.32
N GLY A 118 5.36 -21.33 -0.69
CA GLY A 118 4.80 -22.34 0.23
C GLY A 118 4.00 -21.71 1.37
N GLY A 119 3.24 -20.66 1.08
CA GLY A 119 2.40 -19.93 2.04
C GLY A 119 3.17 -19.12 3.10
N LYS A 120 4.51 -19.10 3.03
CA LYS A 120 5.31 -18.28 3.96
C LYS A 120 5.11 -16.78 3.68
N PRO A 121 5.28 -15.93 4.71
CA PRO A 121 5.16 -14.49 4.54
C PRO A 121 6.07 -13.94 3.44
N ILE A 122 5.52 -13.04 2.62
CA ILE A 122 6.19 -12.39 1.50
C ILE A 122 6.54 -10.94 1.83
N LYS A 123 7.50 -10.38 1.11
CA LYS A 123 7.78 -8.95 1.13
C LYS A 123 7.23 -8.30 -0.12
N VAL A 124 6.61 -7.13 0.03
CA VAL A 124 6.07 -6.36 -1.10
C VAL A 124 6.91 -5.11 -1.29
N VAL A 125 7.35 -4.86 -2.52
CA VAL A 125 8.08 -3.64 -2.86
C VAL A 125 7.44 -3.01 -4.08
N ALA A 126 7.27 -1.68 -4.09
CA ALA A 126 6.65 -1.00 -5.22
C ALA A 126 6.99 0.48 -5.31
N ASN A 127 7.07 0.98 -6.53
CA ASN A 127 6.90 2.39 -6.85
C ASN A 127 5.46 2.58 -7.33
N LEU A 128 4.52 2.84 -6.41
CA LEU A 128 3.09 2.80 -6.72
C LEU A 128 2.61 4.04 -7.50
N PRO A 129 1.81 3.83 -8.57
CA PRO A 129 1.08 4.92 -9.19
C PRO A 129 0.15 5.60 -8.18
N TYR A 130 0.19 6.93 -8.14
CA TYR A 130 -0.46 7.70 -7.07
C TYR A 130 -1.98 7.50 -6.97
N TYR A 131 -2.66 7.25 -8.10
CA TYR A 131 -4.12 7.11 -8.14
C TYR A 131 -4.64 5.80 -7.56
N ILE A 132 -3.77 4.78 -7.40
CA ILE A 132 -4.17 3.43 -6.99
C ILE A 132 -3.48 2.95 -5.69
N THR A 133 -2.68 3.81 -5.06
CA THR A 133 -1.93 3.48 -3.83
C THR A 133 -2.83 2.92 -2.73
N THR A 134 -3.91 3.63 -2.38
CA THR A 134 -4.82 3.21 -1.30
C THR A 134 -5.52 1.88 -1.59
N PRO A 135 -6.16 1.67 -2.75
CA PRO A 135 -6.74 0.37 -3.11
C PRO A 135 -5.75 -0.80 -3.04
N ILE A 136 -4.51 -0.61 -3.47
CA ILE A 136 -3.49 -1.68 -3.43
C ILE A 136 -3.14 -2.03 -1.98
N ILE A 137 -2.80 -1.04 -1.15
CA ILE A 137 -2.41 -1.29 0.25
C ILE A 137 -3.56 -1.90 1.04
N MET A 138 -4.77 -1.37 0.87
CA MET A 138 -5.97 -1.93 1.52
C MET A 138 -6.23 -3.36 1.07
N GLY A 139 -6.16 -3.63 -0.25
CA GLY A 139 -6.37 -4.98 -0.78
C GLY A 139 -5.35 -6.00 -0.26
N LEU A 140 -4.09 -5.61 -0.09
CA LEU A 140 -3.07 -6.47 0.50
C LEU A 140 -3.39 -6.86 1.95
N PHE A 141 -3.94 -5.95 2.74
CA PHE A 141 -4.29 -6.20 4.13
C PHE A 141 -5.64 -6.91 4.28
N GLU A 142 -6.71 -6.40 3.65
CA GLU A 142 -8.07 -6.92 3.80
C GLU A 142 -8.25 -8.33 3.20
N ASN A 143 -7.45 -8.70 2.18
CA ASN A 143 -7.45 -10.06 1.63
C ASN A 143 -6.55 -11.03 2.40
N HIS A 144 -6.06 -10.65 3.59
CA HIS A 144 -5.23 -11.47 4.46
C HIS A 144 -4.02 -12.11 3.75
N VAL A 145 -3.44 -11.40 2.79
CA VAL A 145 -2.21 -11.84 2.14
C VAL A 145 -1.13 -12.07 3.20
N PRO A 146 -0.37 -13.17 3.18
CA PRO A 146 0.71 -13.42 4.14
C PRO A 146 1.89 -12.48 3.88
N ILE A 147 1.82 -11.26 4.42
CA ILE A 147 2.83 -10.22 4.24
C ILE A 147 3.69 -10.13 5.49
N LYS A 148 5.00 -10.05 5.32
CA LYS A 148 5.96 -9.71 6.36
C LYS A 148 6.15 -8.19 6.46
N SER A 149 6.39 -7.55 5.32
CA SER A 149 6.56 -6.10 5.23
C SER A 149 6.21 -5.58 3.84
N ILE A 150 5.86 -4.30 3.77
CA ILE A 150 5.63 -3.55 2.53
C ILE A 150 6.59 -2.36 2.51
N ALA A 151 7.43 -2.24 1.50
CA ALA A 151 8.28 -1.06 1.27
C ALA A 151 7.84 -0.39 -0.03
N VAL A 152 7.16 0.74 0.08
CA VAL A 152 6.55 1.39 -1.09
C VAL A 152 6.92 2.86 -1.19
N MET A 153 7.06 3.31 -2.43
CA MET A 153 7.15 4.72 -2.74
C MET A 153 5.78 5.23 -3.17
N VAL A 154 5.31 6.27 -2.50
CA VAL A 154 3.99 6.88 -2.67
C VAL A 154 4.09 8.41 -2.64
N GLN A 155 3.02 9.12 -2.95
CA GLN A 155 3.00 10.57 -2.69
C GLN A 155 3.29 10.86 -1.23
N LYS A 156 4.08 11.93 -0.97
CA LYS A 156 4.43 12.32 0.40
C LYS A 156 3.20 12.50 1.28
N GLU A 157 2.17 13.18 0.79
CA GLU A 157 0.91 13.37 1.51
C GLU A 157 0.26 12.04 1.93
N VAL A 158 0.32 11.01 1.07
CA VAL A 158 -0.24 9.68 1.37
C VAL A 158 0.59 8.96 2.44
N ALA A 159 1.93 9.06 2.37
CA ALA A 159 2.81 8.52 3.40
C ALA A 159 2.57 9.21 4.75
N ASP A 160 2.45 10.54 4.76
CA ASP A 160 2.15 11.31 5.97
C ASP A 160 0.82 10.86 6.60
N ARG A 161 -0.24 10.65 5.79
CA ARG A 161 -1.55 10.14 6.25
C ARG A 161 -1.48 8.79 6.93
N MET A 162 -0.57 7.91 6.54
CA MET A 162 -0.44 6.59 7.15
C MET A 162 0.05 6.65 8.61
N GLN A 163 0.73 7.73 9.00
CA GLN A 163 1.37 7.89 10.31
C GLN A 163 0.60 8.79 11.29
N VAL A 164 -0.34 9.59 10.79
CA VAL A 164 -1.02 10.60 11.63
C VAL A 164 -2.07 9.98 12.53
N GLY A 165 -2.23 10.58 13.71
CA GLY A 165 -3.25 10.24 14.70
C GLY A 165 -4.52 11.08 14.60
N PRO A 166 -5.50 10.82 15.49
CA PRO A 166 -6.78 11.52 15.53
C PRO A 166 -6.61 13.04 15.77
N GLY A 167 -7.62 13.80 15.31
CA GLY A 167 -7.65 15.26 15.45
C GLY A 167 -6.89 16.03 14.37
N THR A 168 -6.24 15.37 13.43
CA THR A 168 -5.59 16.00 12.27
C THR A 168 -6.48 15.93 11.03
N LYS A 169 -6.29 16.89 10.10
CA LYS A 169 -7.06 16.91 8.84
C LYS A 169 -6.73 15.71 7.93
N ASP A 170 -5.55 15.12 8.10
CA ASP A 170 -5.03 14.03 7.24
C ASP A 170 -5.36 12.64 7.81
N TYR A 171 -5.84 12.59 9.06
CA TYR A 171 -6.30 11.35 9.68
C TYR A 171 -7.57 10.81 9.00
N GLY A 172 -7.59 9.51 8.73
CA GLY A 172 -8.70 8.88 8.01
C GLY A 172 -8.66 7.37 7.98
N ALA A 173 -9.50 6.78 7.13
CA ALA A 173 -9.60 5.33 7.01
C ALA A 173 -8.26 4.66 6.67
N LEU A 174 -7.44 5.29 5.81
CA LEU A 174 -6.10 4.78 5.49
C LEU A 174 -5.18 4.76 6.71
N SER A 175 -5.20 5.82 7.52
CA SER A 175 -4.40 5.91 8.76
C SER A 175 -4.73 4.76 9.71
N LEU A 176 -6.03 4.56 9.96
CA LEU A 176 -6.55 3.51 10.84
C LEU A 176 -6.25 2.11 10.32
N ALA A 177 -6.45 1.87 9.03
CA ALA A 177 -6.19 0.58 8.44
C ALA A 177 -4.70 0.23 8.49
N VAL A 178 -3.83 1.15 8.09
CA VAL A 178 -2.38 0.91 8.18
C VAL A 178 -1.97 0.65 9.62
N GLN A 179 -2.41 1.48 10.58
CA GLN A 179 -2.03 1.33 11.99
C GLN A 179 -2.64 0.10 12.68
N TYR A 180 -3.71 -0.46 12.14
CA TYR A 180 -4.25 -1.73 12.60
C TYR A 180 -3.41 -2.94 12.14
N TYR A 181 -2.93 -2.93 10.89
CA TYR A 181 -2.23 -4.06 10.32
C TYR A 181 -0.71 -3.99 10.43
N ALA A 182 -0.15 -2.78 10.51
CA ALA A 182 1.29 -2.58 10.41
C ALA A 182 1.76 -1.31 11.14
N LYS A 183 3.06 -1.27 11.43
CA LYS A 183 3.75 -0.09 11.93
C LYS A 183 4.37 0.67 10.76
N PRO A 184 3.93 1.92 10.49
CA PRO A 184 4.46 2.71 9.40
C PRO A 184 5.75 3.45 9.80
N TYR A 185 6.74 3.49 8.87
CA TYR A 185 7.99 4.24 9.00
C TYR A 185 8.29 4.97 7.69
N ILE A 186 8.37 6.29 7.71
CA ILE A 186 8.90 7.04 6.57
C ILE A 186 10.43 6.89 6.56
N VAL A 187 10.95 6.31 5.48
CA VAL A 187 12.37 6.02 5.28
C VAL A 187 13.09 7.20 4.64
N ALA A 188 12.48 7.79 3.61
CA ALA A 188 13.06 8.90 2.88
C ALA A 188 12.00 9.74 2.18
N ASN A 189 12.26 11.04 2.08
CA ASN A 189 11.53 11.93 1.16
C ASN A 189 12.25 11.90 -0.20
N VAL A 190 11.48 11.85 -1.28
CA VAL A 190 11.99 11.72 -2.65
C VAL A 190 11.48 12.89 -3.49
N PRO A 191 12.37 13.79 -3.94
CA PRO A 191 11.98 14.94 -4.73
C PRO A 191 11.60 14.53 -6.17
N PRO A 192 10.79 15.35 -6.86
CA PRO A 192 10.29 15.03 -8.21
C PRO A 192 11.38 14.80 -9.28
N ASN A 193 12.57 15.38 -9.11
CA ASN A 193 13.67 15.24 -10.07
C ASN A 193 14.31 13.84 -10.09
N CYS A 194 13.97 12.98 -9.13
CA CYS A 194 14.39 11.57 -9.14
C CYS A 194 13.57 10.69 -10.10
N PHE A 195 12.62 11.27 -10.84
CA PHE A 195 11.70 10.54 -11.73
C PHE A 195 11.69 11.05 -13.16
N MET A 196 11.37 10.14 -14.08
CA MET A 196 11.10 10.41 -15.50
C MET A 196 9.77 9.72 -15.91
N PRO A 197 8.75 10.48 -16.39
CA PRO A 197 8.67 11.94 -16.34
C PRO A 197 8.59 12.46 -14.90
N ARG A 198 8.91 13.74 -14.69
CA ARG A 198 8.90 14.36 -13.37
C ARG A 198 7.46 14.55 -12.87
N PRO A 199 7.05 14.00 -11.71
CA PRO A 199 5.75 14.25 -11.12
C PRO A 199 5.64 15.70 -10.60
N LYS A 200 4.40 16.16 -10.35
CA LYS A 200 4.14 17.51 -9.83
C LYS A 200 4.38 17.65 -8.33
N VAL A 201 4.40 16.55 -7.59
CA VAL A 201 4.50 16.51 -6.12
C VAL A 201 5.63 15.58 -5.70
N GLY A 202 6.16 15.80 -4.50
CA GLY A 202 7.15 14.92 -3.91
C GLY A 202 6.56 13.58 -3.50
N SER A 203 7.43 12.58 -3.43
CA SER A 203 7.15 11.24 -2.94
C SER A 203 7.83 10.99 -1.60
N ALA A 204 7.47 9.89 -0.98
CA ALA A 204 8.21 9.34 0.15
C ALA A 204 8.28 7.81 0.02
N VAL A 205 9.37 7.26 0.47
CA VAL A 205 9.50 5.82 0.72
C VAL A 205 8.98 5.56 2.12
N ILE A 206 7.99 4.68 2.24
CA ILE A 206 7.42 4.24 3.50
C ILE A 206 7.54 2.73 3.62
N ARG A 207 7.96 2.27 4.81
CA ARG A 207 7.93 0.86 5.19
C ARG A 207 6.77 0.64 6.14
N LEU A 208 5.98 -0.40 5.87
CA LEU A 208 4.91 -0.90 6.73
C LEU A 208 5.36 -2.28 7.23
N GLU A 209 5.68 -2.37 8.50
CA GLU A 209 6.05 -3.64 9.14
C GLU A 209 4.81 -4.28 9.76
N ARG A 210 4.41 -5.43 9.23
CA ARG A 210 3.18 -6.09 9.66
C ARG A 210 3.30 -6.56 11.10
N TYR A 211 2.27 -6.29 11.90
CA TYR A 211 2.15 -6.86 13.24
C TYR A 211 1.88 -8.36 13.15
N GLU A 212 2.42 -9.12 14.08
CA GLU A 212 2.07 -10.53 14.29
C GLU A 212 0.62 -10.65 14.80
N GLU A 213 0.24 -9.77 15.73
CA GLU A 213 -1.13 -9.59 16.20
C GLU A 213 -1.51 -8.12 16.09
N PRO A 214 -2.75 -7.79 15.68
CA PRO A 214 -3.22 -6.41 15.66
C PRO A 214 -3.12 -5.75 17.04
N PRO A 215 -2.83 -4.44 17.12
CA PRO A 215 -2.67 -3.72 18.39
C PRO A 215 -3.95 -3.62 19.20
N VAL A 216 -5.10 -3.84 18.57
CA VAL A 216 -6.43 -3.90 19.21
C VAL A 216 -7.12 -5.19 18.79
N LYS A 217 -7.83 -5.82 19.74
CA LYS A 217 -8.70 -6.97 19.47
C LYS A 217 -10.12 -6.44 19.22
N VAL A 218 -10.83 -7.07 18.29
CA VAL A 218 -12.19 -6.72 17.92
C VAL A 218 -12.96 -8.00 17.56
N LYS A 219 -14.24 -8.08 17.91
CA LYS A 219 -15.09 -9.25 17.67
C LYS A 219 -15.34 -9.49 16.17
N ASP A 220 -15.52 -8.42 15.41
CA ASP A 220 -15.74 -8.45 13.94
C ASP A 220 -14.91 -7.33 13.28
N GLU A 221 -13.77 -7.72 12.71
CA GLU A 221 -12.87 -6.83 11.97
C GLU A 221 -13.58 -6.16 10.77
N LYS A 222 -14.38 -6.92 10.04
CA LYS A 222 -15.12 -6.40 8.86
C LYS A 222 -16.13 -5.32 9.28
N LEU A 223 -16.81 -5.51 10.41
CA LEU A 223 -17.72 -4.51 10.96
C LEU A 223 -16.96 -3.24 11.35
N MET A 224 -15.83 -3.38 12.05
CA MET A 224 -14.99 -2.24 12.44
C MET A 224 -14.57 -1.41 11.22
N PHE A 225 -14.09 -2.04 10.15
CA PHE A 225 -13.69 -1.32 8.95
C PHE A 225 -14.87 -0.72 8.18
N ARG A 226 -16.07 -1.33 8.20
CA ARG A 226 -17.29 -0.69 7.67
C ARG A 226 -17.65 0.57 8.47
N ILE A 227 -17.57 0.52 9.80
CA ILE A 227 -17.79 1.68 10.68
C ILE A 227 -16.78 2.79 10.38
N ILE A 228 -15.49 2.44 10.27
CA ILE A 228 -14.42 3.39 9.92
C ILE A 228 -14.74 4.05 8.56
N ARG A 229 -14.99 3.28 7.50
CA ARG A 229 -15.33 3.82 6.17
C ARG A 229 -16.54 4.73 6.21
N ALA A 230 -17.63 4.31 6.86
CA ALA A 230 -18.84 5.11 7.00
C ALA A 230 -18.57 6.45 7.70
N SER A 231 -17.74 6.45 8.74
CA SER A 231 -17.36 7.65 9.50
C SER A 231 -16.64 8.68 8.64
N PHE A 232 -15.74 8.24 7.74
CA PHE A 232 -14.92 9.12 6.91
C PHE A 232 -15.55 9.48 5.56
N ASN A 233 -16.52 8.69 5.07
CA ASN A 233 -17.29 9.03 3.88
C ASN A 233 -18.14 10.30 4.08
N GLN A 234 -18.55 10.57 5.32
CA GLN A 234 -19.30 11.76 5.69
C GLN A 234 -18.59 12.61 6.76
N ARG A 235 -17.31 12.88 6.55
CA ARG A 235 -16.39 13.51 7.50
C ARG A 235 -16.91 14.77 8.19
N ARG A 236 -17.73 15.59 7.51
CA ARG A 236 -18.31 16.83 8.06
C ARG A 236 -19.53 16.59 8.97
N LYS A 237 -20.07 15.40 9.02
CA LYS A 237 -21.20 15.02 9.86
C LYS A 237 -20.73 14.52 11.24
N THR A 238 -21.62 14.52 12.22
CA THR A 238 -21.39 13.80 13.46
C THR A 238 -21.26 12.30 13.19
N LEU A 239 -20.55 11.58 14.05
CA LEU A 239 -20.35 10.15 13.92
C LEU A 239 -21.69 9.40 13.80
N ALA A 240 -22.65 9.70 14.69
CA ALA A 240 -23.99 9.10 14.65
C ALA A 240 -24.69 9.27 13.29
N ASN A 241 -24.67 10.49 12.75
CA ASN A 241 -25.26 10.74 11.44
C ASN A 241 -24.49 10.08 10.28
N GLY A 242 -23.15 10.02 10.37
CA GLY A 242 -22.31 9.35 9.37
C GLY A 242 -22.59 7.85 9.29
N LEU A 243 -22.71 7.20 10.44
CA LEU A 243 -22.99 5.76 10.52
C LEU A 243 -24.43 5.44 10.11
N LYS A 244 -25.42 6.20 10.61
CA LYS A 244 -26.85 5.98 10.28
C LYS A 244 -27.12 6.11 8.77
N ASN A 245 -26.43 7.01 8.09
CA ASN A 245 -26.62 7.24 6.66
C ASN A 245 -25.79 6.29 5.76
N SER A 246 -25.08 5.34 6.33
CA SER A 246 -24.31 4.36 5.57
C SER A 246 -25.18 3.21 5.10
N ALA A 247 -25.15 2.91 3.81
CA ALA A 247 -25.83 1.76 3.25
C ALA A 247 -25.21 0.40 3.68
N GLU A 248 -23.99 0.42 4.22
CA GLU A 248 -23.30 -0.78 4.66
C GLU A 248 -23.59 -1.17 6.12
N LEU A 249 -24.30 -0.31 6.86
CA LEU A 249 -24.60 -0.47 8.28
C LEU A 249 -26.11 -0.44 8.50
N ASP A 250 -26.61 -1.42 9.22
CA ASP A 250 -28.04 -1.56 9.57
C ASP A 250 -28.20 -1.43 11.10
N TYR A 251 -28.09 -0.18 11.59
CA TYR A 251 -28.27 0.19 13.00
C TYR A 251 -29.21 1.38 13.12
N THR A 252 -30.00 1.41 14.18
CA THR A 252 -30.81 2.58 14.52
C THR A 252 -29.94 3.72 15.01
N LYS A 253 -30.46 4.92 15.01
CA LYS A 253 -29.72 6.08 15.54
C LYS A 253 -29.48 5.94 17.03
N GLU A 254 -30.47 5.40 17.74
CA GLU A 254 -30.45 5.16 19.20
C GLU A 254 -29.34 4.16 19.59
N GLU A 255 -29.18 3.06 18.83
CA GLU A 255 -28.11 2.08 19.05
C GLU A 255 -26.73 2.71 18.86
N ILE A 256 -26.56 3.53 17.81
CA ILE A 256 -25.31 4.22 17.54
C ILE A 256 -25.00 5.24 18.61
N GLU A 257 -25.97 6.06 19.06
CA GLU A 257 -25.80 7.06 20.11
C GLU A 257 -25.48 6.39 21.46
N ALA A 258 -26.13 5.29 21.79
CA ALA A 258 -25.81 4.50 23.00
C ALA A 258 -24.36 3.97 22.96
N ALA A 259 -23.92 3.46 21.81
CA ALA A 259 -22.54 2.99 21.63
C ALA A 259 -21.52 4.13 21.76
N ILE A 260 -21.82 5.34 21.26
CA ILE A 260 -20.97 6.52 21.40
C ILE A 260 -20.91 6.98 22.88
N GLU A 261 -22.02 6.99 23.58
CA GLU A 261 -22.11 7.33 25.01
C GLU A 261 -21.30 6.34 25.86
N ALA A 262 -21.35 5.05 25.53
CA ALA A 262 -20.57 4.02 26.21
C ALA A 262 -19.05 4.19 26.06
N LEU A 263 -18.59 4.87 25.00
CA LEU A 263 -17.20 5.32 24.87
C LEU A 263 -16.84 6.53 25.75
N GLY A 264 -17.80 7.10 26.46
CA GLY A 264 -17.63 8.37 27.19
C GLY A 264 -17.54 9.59 26.27
N ARG A 265 -18.08 9.50 25.04
CA ARG A 265 -18.02 10.56 24.04
C ARG A 265 -19.39 11.23 23.86
N GLY A 266 -19.37 12.53 23.56
CA GLY A 266 -20.59 13.30 23.33
C GLY A 266 -21.20 13.06 21.94
N ALA A 267 -22.52 13.24 21.79
CA ALA A 267 -23.27 13.01 20.55
C ALA A 267 -22.79 13.85 19.34
N SER A 268 -22.08 14.97 19.57
CA SER A 268 -21.54 15.83 18.52
C SER A 268 -20.18 15.37 17.96
N ILE A 269 -19.61 14.27 18.50
CA ILE A 269 -18.29 13.78 18.06
C ILE A 269 -18.30 13.43 16.59
N ARG A 270 -17.13 13.60 15.94
CA ARG A 270 -16.86 13.16 14.55
C ARG A 270 -15.92 11.97 14.54
N GLY A 271 -15.98 11.15 13.51
CA GLY A 271 -15.10 9.98 13.38
C GLY A 271 -13.60 10.33 13.43
N GLU A 272 -13.21 11.51 12.93
CA GLU A 272 -11.80 11.97 12.95
C GLU A 272 -11.22 12.20 14.36
N ALA A 273 -12.06 12.23 15.39
CA ALA A 273 -11.62 12.39 16.78
C ALA A 273 -11.42 11.06 17.51
N LEU A 274 -11.84 9.92 16.93
CA LEU A 274 -11.72 8.61 17.57
C LEU A 274 -10.36 7.98 17.26
N THR A 275 -9.79 7.32 18.28
CA THR A 275 -8.62 6.45 18.13
C THR A 275 -8.99 5.09 17.53
N LEU A 276 -8.01 4.29 17.19
CA LEU A 276 -8.22 2.91 16.72
C LEU A 276 -8.91 2.05 17.78
N GLU A 277 -8.49 2.20 19.05
CA GLU A 277 -9.07 1.50 20.20
C GLU A 277 -10.54 1.88 20.41
N GLU A 278 -10.88 3.15 20.21
CA GLU A 278 -12.26 3.61 20.30
C GLU A 278 -13.13 3.07 19.16
N PHE A 279 -12.59 2.97 17.92
CA PHE A 279 -13.28 2.32 16.83
C PHE A 279 -13.49 0.82 17.07
N ALA A 280 -12.53 0.12 17.66
CA ALA A 280 -12.67 -1.28 18.04
C ALA A 280 -13.77 -1.46 19.11
N LYS A 281 -13.79 -0.67 20.17
CA LYS A 281 -14.84 -0.68 21.20
C LYS A 281 -16.22 -0.35 20.60
N LEU A 282 -16.30 0.66 19.75
CA LEU A 282 -17.55 1.02 19.06
C LEU A 282 -18.09 -0.13 18.22
N ALA A 283 -17.19 -0.82 17.50
CA ALA A 283 -17.56 -1.99 16.70
C ALA A 283 -18.07 -3.15 17.57
N ASP A 284 -17.40 -3.42 18.69
CA ASP A 284 -17.80 -4.48 19.63
C ASP A 284 -19.18 -4.17 20.27
N PHE A 285 -19.42 -2.92 20.64
CA PHE A 285 -20.72 -2.48 21.15
C PHE A 285 -21.83 -2.72 20.13
N LEU A 286 -21.61 -2.28 18.89
CA LEU A 286 -22.60 -2.46 17.83
C LEU A 286 -22.74 -3.93 17.41
N TYR A 287 -21.70 -4.73 17.54
CA TYR A 287 -21.77 -6.18 17.32
C TYR A 287 -22.71 -6.85 18.34
N ASP A 288 -22.64 -6.46 19.61
CA ASP A 288 -23.44 -7.01 20.70
C ASP A 288 -24.93 -6.56 20.63
N CYS A 289 -25.28 -5.55 19.84
CA CYS A 289 -26.67 -5.14 19.60
C CYS A 289 -27.41 -6.04 18.59
N ARG A 290 -26.73 -6.99 17.99
CA ARG A 290 -27.30 -7.97 17.04
C ARG A 290 -27.42 -9.33 17.66
#